data_c3a1fef36e2cda4010281c2d6fbf3214
#
_entry.id   c3a1fef36e2cda4010281c2d6fbf3214
#
_cell.length_a   1.000
_cell.length_b   1.000
_cell.length_c   1.000
_cell.angle_alpha   90.00
_cell.angle_beta   90.00
_cell.angle_gamma   90.00
#
_symmetry.space_group_name_H-M   'P 1'
#
loop_
_entity.id
_entity.type
_entity.pdbx_description
1 polymer ?
#
loop_
_entity_poly.entity_id
_entity_poly.type
_entity_poly.pdbx_seq_one_letter_code
_entity_poly.pdbx_strand_id
1 'polypeptide(L)'
;MTTIVLIRKNNEVVVAGDGQVSMGNTIVKSTASKIRKIEKRDVVAGFAGSTADALTLFERLEAKIEKHAGNLSRAAVELAKDWRTDKYLRRLEALMAIGDKEHSYIISGTGDVLEPEGDVIGIGSGGNYALAAGKVLMETDKSAEEIAKKAIKVASEICVFTNDNIKVLKI
;
A
#
# COMPACT_ATOMS: atom_id res chain seq x y z
N MET A 1 10.31 1.32 -8.31
CA MET A 1 8.93 1.35 -8.84
C MET A 1 8.20 0.15 -8.30
N THR A 2 6.89 0.22 -8.14
CA THR A 2 6.15 -0.67 -7.24
C THR A 2 4.69 -0.72 -7.64
N THR A 3 4.02 -1.83 -7.39
CA THR A 3 2.56 -1.94 -7.42
C THR A 3 2.07 -2.47 -6.08
N ILE A 4 1.17 -1.74 -5.46
CA ILE A 4 0.45 -2.12 -4.25
C ILE A 4 -1.04 -2.06 -4.55
N VAL A 5 -1.79 -3.04 -4.07
CA VAL A 5 -3.24 -3.02 -4.04
C VAL A 5 -3.73 -3.35 -2.63
N LEU A 6 -4.75 -2.63 -2.17
CA LEU A 6 -5.46 -2.93 -0.93
C LEU A 6 -6.92 -3.19 -1.28
N ILE A 7 -7.45 -4.31 -0.80
CA ILE A 7 -8.82 -4.77 -1.05
C ILE A 7 -9.54 -4.97 0.28
N ARG A 8 -10.73 -4.42 0.36
CA ARG A 8 -11.66 -4.65 1.47
C ARG A 8 -12.88 -5.40 0.95
N LYS A 9 -13.14 -6.60 1.46
CA LYS A 9 -14.31 -7.40 1.07
C LYS A 9 -14.69 -8.39 2.16
N ASN A 10 -15.99 -8.49 2.50
CA ASN A 10 -16.53 -9.46 3.44
C ASN A 10 -15.80 -9.47 4.81
N ASN A 11 -15.58 -8.29 5.40
CA ASN A 11 -14.86 -8.09 6.67
C ASN A 11 -13.38 -8.52 6.64
N GLU A 12 -12.81 -8.77 5.48
CA GLU A 12 -11.39 -9.02 5.30
C GLU A 12 -10.74 -7.82 4.62
N VAL A 13 -9.59 -7.40 5.10
CA VAL A 13 -8.75 -6.36 4.49
C VAL A 13 -7.42 -6.97 4.10
N VAL A 14 -7.10 -6.89 2.83
CA VAL A 14 -5.92 -7.51 2.24
C VAL A 14 -5.07 -6.45 1.56
N VAL A 15 -3.78 -6.44 1.84
CA VAL A 15 -2.79 -5.70 1.06
C VAL A 15 -1.91 -6.69 0.30
N ALA A 16 -1.71 -6.43 -0.98
CA ALA A 16 -0.76 -7.18 -1.81
C ALA A 16 0.21 -6.25 -2.51
N GLY A 17 1.41 -6.74 -2.72
CA GLY A 17 2.46 -6.03 -3.45
C GLY A 17 3.32 -6.96 -4.28
N ASP A 18 3.86 -6.44 -5.38
CA ASP A 18 4.88 -7.13 -6.17
C ASP A 18 6.26 -7.08 -5.49
N GLY A 19 7.19 -7.88 -5.97
CA GLY A 19 8.54 -7.98 -5.40
C GLY A 19 9.64 -7.27 -6.17
N GLN A 20 9.34 -6.59 -7.28
CA GLN A 20 10.38 -6.03 -8.15
C GLN A 20 10.98 -4.73 -7.61
N VAL A 21 12.31 -4.68 -7.59
CA VAL A 21 13.09 -3.45 -7.41
C VAL A 21 13.92 -3.23 -8.68
N SER A 22 13.74 -2.08 -9.31
CA SER A 22 14.46 -1.70 -10.53
C SER A 22 15.31 -0.46 -10.29
N MET A 23 16.49 -0.43 -10.92
CA MET A 23 17.35 0.75 -11.05
C MET A 23 17.49 1.09 -12.55
N GLY A 24 16.85 2.16 -12.97
CA GLY A 24 16.70 2.45 -14.39
C GLY A 24 16.02 1.27 -15.11
N ASN A 25 16.69 0.70 -16.08
CA ASN A 25 16.21 -0.43 -16.89
C ASN A 25 16.66 -1.81 -16.37
N THR A 26 17.26 -1.87 -15.17
CA THR A 26 17.80 -3.11 -14.60
C THR A 26 16.98 -3.55 -13.41
N ILE A 27 16.56 -4.83 -13.40
CA ILE A 27 15.95 -5.46 -12.23
C ILE A 27 17.09 -5.89 -11.30
N VAL A 28 17.13 -5.30 -10.10
CA VAL A 28 18.16 -5.60 -9.09
C VAL A 28 17.69 -6.54 -8.00
N LYS A 29 16.38 -6.68 -7.83
CA LYS A 29 15.76 -7.62 -6.89
C LYS A 29 14.34 -7.97 -7.35
N SER A 30 13.94 -9.24 -7.16
CA SER A 30 12.63 -9.74 -7.59
C SER A 30 11.71 -10.15 -6.44
N THR A 31 12.20 -10.13 -5.20
CA THR A 31 11.52 -10.69 -4.02
C THR A 31 11.45 -9.73 -2.84
N ALA A 32 11.47 -8.42 -3.11
CA ALA A 32 11.34 -7.40 -2.07
C ALA A 32 9.97 -7.47 -1.38
N SER A 33 9.92 -7.04 -0.12
CA SER A 33 8.66 -6.86 0.60
C SER A 33 8.35 -5.36 0.71
N LYS A 34 7.22 -4.96 0.15
CA LYS A 34 6.76 -3.57 0.10
C LYS A 34 5.49 -3.37 0.93
N ILE A 35 5.13 -4.40 1.69
CA ILE A 35 3.93 -4.42 2.53
C ILE A 35 4.30 -4.83 3.96
N ARG A 36 3.51 -4.37 4.92
CA ARG A 36 3.70 -4.67 6.35
C ARG A 36 2.35 -4.80 7.06
N LYS A 37 2.33 -5.66 8.07
CA LYS A 37 1.23 -5.75 9.03
C LYS A 37 1.71 -5.26 10.39
N ILE A 38 0.89 -4.44 11.06
CA ILE A 38 1.09 -4.01 12.43
C ILE A 38 0.19 -4.88 13.30
N GLU A 39 0.74 -5.98 13.82
CA GLU A 39 -0.01 -7.07 14.46
C GLU A 39 -0.85 -6.61 15.65
N LYS A 40 -0.30 -5.76 16.50
CA LYS A 40 -0.97 -5.31 17.74
C LYS A 40 -2.24 -4.49 17.49
N ARG A 41 -2.46 -4.00 16.28
CA ARG A 41 -3.53 -3.07 15.95
C ARG A 41 -4.35 -3.48 14.74
N ASP A 42 -4.12 -4.66 14.19
CA ASP A 42 -4.79 -5.13 12.99
C ASP A 42 -4.78 -4.06 11.86
N VAL A 43 -3.58 -3.57 11.51
CA VAL A 43 -3.38 -2.62 10.43
C VAL A 43 -2.49 -3.25 9.37
N VAL A 44 -2.88 -3.13 8.11
CA VAL A 44 -2.03 -3.48 6.96
C VAL A 44 -1.62 -2.22 6.22
N ALA A 45 -0.40 -2.21 5.69
CA ALA A 45 0.15 -1.08 4.99
C ALA A 45 1.00 -1.53 3.78
N GLY A 46 0.97 -0.73 2.71
CA GLY A 46 1.81 -0.89 1.54
C GLY A 46 2.43 0.43 1.13
N PHE A 47 3.65 0.38 0.60
CA PHE A 47 4.44 1.56 0.26
C PHE A 47 4.90 1.50 -1.20
N ALA A 48 4.67 2.58 -1.93
CA ALA A 48 5.17 2.78 -3.29
C ALA A 48 6.15 3.95 -3.32
N GLY A 49 7.45 3.63 -3.47
CA GLY A 49 8.55 4.60 -3.47
C GLY A 49 9.90 3.92 -3.29
N SER A 50 10.90 4.64 -2.81
CA SER A 50 12.21 4.07 -2.48
C SER A 50 12.12 3.10 -1.30
N THR A 51 12.76 1.94 -1.40
CA THR A 51 12.75 0.91 -0.35
C THR A 51 13.44 1.37 0.93
N ALA A 52 14.43 2.24 0.85
CA ALA A 52 15.11 2.81 2.02
C ALA A 52 14.17 3.70 2.85
N ASP A 53 13.27 4.40 2.18
CA ASP A 53 12.34 5.34 2.80
C ASP A 53 11.12 4.63 3.38
N ALA A 54 10.74 3.48 2.80
CA ALA A 54 9.62 2.67 3.23
C ALA A 54 9.74 2.26 4.70
N LEU A 55 10.92 1.81 5.12
CA LEU A 55 11.15 1.35 6.49
C LEU A 55 10.92 2.47 7.50
N THR A 56 11.49 3.63 7.26
CA THR A 56 11.33 4.80 8.13
C THR A 56 9.86 5.23 8.23
N LEU A 57 9.14 5.23 7.12
CA LEU A 57 7.72 5.61 7.11
C LEU A 57 6.84 4.59 7.81
N PHE A 58 7.12 3.28 7.67
CA PHE A 58 6.41 2.25 8.41
C PHE A 58 6.65 2.36 9.92
N GLU A 59 7.88 2.61 10.36
CA GLU A 59 8.20 2.82 11.78
C GLU A 59 7.48 4.05 12.35
N ARG A 60 7.42 5.14 11.59
CA ARG A 60 6.69 6.34 11.99
C ARG A 60 5.18 6.12 12.02
N LEU A 61 4.62 5.38 11.08
CA LEU A 61 3.20 4.99 11.09
C LEU A 61 2.88 4.19 12.35
N GLU A 62 3.67 3.17 12.66
CA GLU A 62 3.49 2.34 13.84
C GLU A 62 3.52 3.17 15.13
N ALA A 63 4.49 4.09 15.26
CA ALA A 63 4.57 5.00 16.40
C ALA A 63 3.34 5.91 16.54
N LYS A 64 2.80 6.42 15.42
CA LYS A 64 1.58 7.24 15.43
C LYS A 64 0.34 6.42 15.80
N ILE A 65 0.21 5.21 15.32
CA ILE A 65 -0.89 4.30 15.68
C ILE A 65 -0.86 3.99 17.18
N GLU A 66 0.29 3.69 17.75
CA GLU A 66 0.45 3.46 19.18
C GLU A 66 0.12 4.73 20.00
N LYS A 67 0.65 5.88 19.58
CA LYS A 67 0.40 7.17 20.26
C LYS A 67 -1.09 7.52 20.32
N HIS A 68 -1.85 7.16 19.30
CA HIS A 68 -3.28 7.47 19.18
C HIS A 68 -4.19 6.27 19.48
N ALA A 69 -3.68 5.29 20.23
CA ALA A 69 -4.42 4.13 20.74
C ALA A 69 -5.16 3.35 19.64
N GLY A 70 -4.56 3.20 18.45
CA GLY A 70 -5.12 2.47 17.32
C GLY A 70 -6.09 3.27 16.45
N ASN A 71 -6.28 4.56 16.69
CA ASN A 71 -7.09 5.43 15.82
C ASN A 71 -6.35 5.69 14.51
N LEU A 72 -6.69 4.95 13.47
CA LEU A 72 -6.01 5.00 12.18
C LEU A 72 -6.15 6.36 11.48
N SER A 73 -7.34 6.97 11.53
CA SER A 73 -7.59 8.29 10.95
C SER A 73 -6.67 9.34 11.56
N ARG A 74 -6.54 9.35 12.88
CA ARG A 74 -5.67 10.28 13.59
C ARG A 74 -4.20 10.01 13.29
N ALA A 75 -3.79 8.76 13.30
CA ALA A 75 -2.43 8.36 12.96
C ALA A 75 -2.05 8.75 11.53
N ALA A 76 -2.94 8.57 10.56
CA ALA A 76 -2.75 8.95 9.17
C ALA A 76 -2.53 10.46 9.02
N VAL A 77 -3.37 11.28 9.64
CA VAL A 77 -3.26 12.75 9.59
C VAL A 77 -1.96 13.23 10.24
N GLU A 78 -1.59 12.69 11.39
CA GLU A 78 -0.34 13.06 12.07
C GLU A 78 0.89 12.61 11.29
N LEU A 79 0.86 11.43 10.67
CA LEU A 79 1.94 11.00 9.78
C LEU A 79 2.08 11.92 8.55
N ALA A 80 0.97 12.30 7.93
CA ALA A 80 0.97 13.20 6.77
C ALA A 80 1.56 14.58 7.12
N LYS A 81 1.23 15.12 8.30
CA LYS A 81 1.83 16.36 8.80
C LYS A 81 3.34 16.23 8.98
N ASP A 82 3.80 15.17 9.62
CA ASP A 82 5.23 14.90 9.80
C ASP A 82 5.92 14.74 8.45
N TRP A 83 5.34 13.99 7.53
CA TRP A 83 5.90 13.78 6.20
C TRP A 83 6.09 15.09 5.44
N ARG A 84 5.08 15.95 5.47
CA ARG A 84 5.11 17.26 4.81
C ARG A 84 6.13 18.21 5.43
N THR A 85 6.31 18.20 6.75
CA THR A 85 7.08 19.22 7.49
C THR A 85 8.50 18.80 7.82
N ASP A 86 8.79 17.50 7.88
CA ASP A 86 10.13 16.98 8.17
C ASP A 86 11.07 17.26 6.99
N LYS A 87 12.25 17.81 7.28
CA LYS A 87 13.25 18.20 6.28
C LYS A 87 13.69 17.05 5.36
N TYR A 88 13.73 15.84 5.91
CA TYR A 88 14.16 14.63 5.21
C TYR A 88 12.99 13.96 4.51
N LEU A 89 11.88 13.73 5.22
CA LEU A 89 10.72 13.03 4.70
C LEU A 89 10.03 13.78 3.56
N ARG A 90 9.91 15.11 3.62
CA ARG A 90 9.21 15.91 2.57
C ARG A 90 9.83 15.81 1.18
N ARG A 91 11.05 15.28 1.07
CA ARG A 91 11.72 15.05 -0.21
C ARG A 91 11.37 13.71 -0.84
N LEU A 92 10.64 12.87 -0.14
CA LEU A 92 10.26 11.54 -0.59
C LEU A 92 9.00 11.63 -1.46
N GLU A 93 9.16 11.40 -2.73
CA GLU A 93 8.05 11.19 -3.65
C GLU A 93 7.55 9.75 -3.50
N ALA A 94 6.56 9.56 -2.66
CA ALA A 94 6.04 8.26 -2.33
C ALA A 94 4.55 8.32 -1.98
N LEU A 95 3.91 7.14 -2.03
CA LEU A 95 2.55 6.91 -1.59
C LEU A 95 2.52 5.74 -0.61
N MET A 96 1.67 5.84 0.38
CA MET A 96 1.38 4.75 1.31
C MET A 96 -0.11 4.45 1.30
N ALA A 97 -0.48 3.18 1.16
CA ALA A 97 -1.84 2.69 1.36
C ALA A 97 -1.90 2.00 2.73
N ILE A 98 -2.86 2.36 3.55
CA ILE A 98 -3.07 1.77 4.87
C ILE A 98 -4.52 1.39 5.07
N GLY A 99 -4.77 0.35 5.84
CA GLY A 99 -6.13 -0.07 6.18
C GLY A 99 -6.20 -0.83 7.49
N ASP A 100 -7.26 -0.58 8.23
CA ASP A 100 -7.74 -1.40 9.33
C ASP A 100 -9.12 -1.97 9.00
N LYS A 101 -9.82 -2.54 9.99
CA LYS A 101 -11.16 -3.12 9.77
C LYS A 101 -12.23 -2.10 9.36
N GLU A 102 -12.04 -0.83 9.67
CA GLU A 102 -13.05 0.22 9.47
C GLU A 102 -12.69 1.18 8.34
N HIS A 103 -11.41 1.53 8.20
CA HIS A 103 -10.96 2.59 7.31
C HIS A 103 -9.81 2.17 6.39
N SER A 104 -9.72 2.82 5.25
CA SER A 104 -8.59 2.70 4.31
C SER A 104 -8.19 4.08 3.79
N TYR A 105 -6.89 4.37 3.79
CA TYR A 105 -6.36 5.68 3.39
C TYR A 105 -5.20 5.56 2.41
N ILE A 106 -5.07 6.55 1.55
CA ILE A 106 -3.84 6.85 0.81
C ILE A 106 -3.21 8.07 1.47
N ILE A 107 -1.92 7.97 1.81
CA ILE A 107 -1.12 9.06 2.35
C ILE A 107 -0.03 9.41 1.35
N SER A 108 0.14 10.69 1.04
CA SER A 108 1.18 11.18 0.13
C SER A 108 2.26 11.99 0.86
N GLY A 109 3.42 12.10 0.23
CA GLY A 109 4.52 12.95 0.70
C GLY A 109 4.20 14.45 0.67
N THR A 110 3.15 14.86 -0.04
CA THR A 110 2.64 16.25 -0.05
C THR A 110 1.77 16.59 1.16
N GLY A 111 1.46 15.59 1.99
CA GLY A 111 0.65 15.74 3.20
C GLY A 111 -0.83 15.46 3.01
N ASP A 112 -1.21 14.89 1.86
CA ASP A 112 -2.59 14.49 1.61
C ASP A 112 -2.93 13.19 2.33
N VAL A 113 -4.13 13.13 2.88
CA VAL A 113 -4.77 11.92 3.41
C VAL A 113 -6.10 11.77 2.69
N LEU A 114 -6.21 10.75 1.87
CA LEU A 114 -7.40 10.49 1.07
C LEU A 114 -8.04 9.17 1.53
N GLU A 115 -9.34 9.21 1.81
CA GLU A 115 -10.17 8.03 1.96
C GLU A 115 -10.88 7.78 0.62
N PRO A 116 -10.44 6.81 -0.19
CA PRO A 116 -11.04 6.59 -1.50
C PRO A 116 -12.48 6.09 -1.39
N GLU A 117 -13.30 6.48 -2.34
CA GLU A 117 -14.62 5.86 -2.52
C GLU A 117 -14.44 4.43 -3.05
N GLY A 118 -15.10 3.48 -2.39
CA GLY A 118 -15.01 2.07 -2.73
C GLY A 118 -13.90 1.32 -1.98
N ASP A 119 -13.83 0.04 -2.25
CA ASP A 119 -13.11 -0.94 -1.44
C ASP A 119 -11.79 -1.40 -2.07
N VAL A 120 -11.31 -0.68 -3.06
CA VAL A 120 -10.07 -1.00 -3.80
C VAL A 120 -9.16 0.23 -3.84
N ILE A 121 -7.93 0.07 -3.37
CA ILE A 121 -6.86 1.05 -3.52
C ILE A 121 -5.75 0.45 -4.39
N GLY A 122 -5.26 1.21 -5.36
CA GLY A 122 -4.08 0.86 -6.15
C GLY A 122 -3.10 2.01 -6.14
N ILE A 123 -1.84 1.77 -5.78
CA ILE A 123 -0.77 2.78 -5.78
C ILE A 123 0.51 2.25 -6.44
N GLY A 124 1.34 3.17 -6.89
CA GLY A 124 2.60 2.87 -7.55
C GLY A 124 2.49 2.83 -9.07
N SER A 125 3.57 2.46 -9.74
CA SER A 125 3.67 2.49 -11.21
C SER A 125 2.67 1.59 -11.93
N GLY A 126 2.33 0.44 -11.36
CA GLY A 126 1.28 -0.45 -11.86
C GLY A 126 -0.06 -0.30 -11.11
N GLY A 127 -0.16 0.67 -10.21
CA GLY A 127 -1.31 0.83 -9.32
C GLY A 127 -2.64 1.02 -10.04
N ASN A 128 -2.66 1.78 -11.13
CA ASN A 128 -3.88 2.01 -11.90
C ASN A 128 -4.38 0.75 -12.61
N TYR A 129 -3.47 -0.13 -13.05
CA TYR A 129 -3.85 -1.42 -13.65
C TYR A 129 -4.43 -2.36 -12.59
N ALA A 130 -3.77 -2.42 -11.41
CA ALA A 130 -4.28 -3.19 -10.28
C ALA A 130 -5.61 -2.67 -9.76
N LEU A 131 -5.79 -1.35 -9.69
CA LEU A 131 -7.05 -0.70 -9.31
C LEU A 131 -8.19 -1.08 -10.27
N ALA A 132 -7.96 -0.95 -11.58
CA ALA A 132 -8.97 -1.28 -12.58
C ALA A 132 -9.35 -2.76 -12.53
N ALA A 133 -8.37 -3.66 -12.47
CA ALA A 133 -8.59 -5.09 -12.34
C ALA A 133 -9.33 -5.43 -11.04
N GLY A 134 -8.91 -4.84 -9.93
CA GLY A 134 -9.54 -5.03 -8.62
C GLY A 134 -11.01 -4.62 -8.61
N LYS A 135 -11.33 -3.47 -9.18
CA LYS A 135 -12.73 -2.99 -9.28
C LYS A 135 -13.64 -3.97 -10.02
N VAL A 136 -13.20 -4.47 -11.16
CA VAL A 136 -13.97 -5.48 -11.93
C VAL A 136 -14.11 -6.78 -11.15
N LEU A 137 -13.04 -7.25 -10.52
CA LEU A 137 -13.04 -8.50 -9.76
C LEU A 137 -13.88 -8.42 -8.46
N MET A 138 -14.14 -7.23 -7.92
CA MET A 138 -15.07 -7.06 -6.80
C MET A 138 -16.50 -7.50 -7.12
N GLU A 139 -16.89 -7.51 -8.38
CA GLU A 139 -18.20 -7.99 -8.86
C GLU A 139 -18.30 -9.51 -8.92
N THR A 140 -17.22 -10.23 -8.63
CA THR A 140 -17.16 -11.69 -8.64
C THR A 140 -17.29 -12.30 -7.24
N ASP A 141 -17.45 -13.62 -7.15
CA ASP A 141 -17.49 -14.36 -5.86
C ASP A 141 -16.10 -14.59 -5.24
N LYS A 142 -15.03 -14.03 -5.81
CA LYS A 142 -13.67 -14.20 -5.32
C LYS A 142 -13.48 -13.53 -3.97
N SER A 143 -12.63 -14.13 -3.13
CA SER A 143 -12.22 -13.54 -1.86
C SER A 143 -11.34 -12.28 -2.07
N ALA A 144 -11.23 -11.45 -1.04
CA ALA A 144 -10.34 -10.29 -1.07
C ALA A 144 -8.89 -10.68 -1.45
N GLU A 145 -8.38 -11.79 -0.91
CA GLU A 145 -7.04 -12.29 -1.22
C GLU A 145 -6.89 -12.72 -2.69
N GLU A 146 -7.86 -13.44 -3.23
CA GLU A 146 -7.86 -13.84 -4.64
C GLU A 146 -7.91 -12.64 -5.59
N ILE A 147 -8.72 -11.63 -5.24
CA ILE A 147 -8.83 -10.37 -5.99
C ILE A 147 -7.49 -9.63 -5.97
N ALA A 148 -6.89 -9.48 -4.79
CA ALA A 148 -5.61 -8.78 -4.65
C ALA A 148 -4.50 -9.45 -5.46
N LYS A 149 -4.38 -10.77 -5.40
CA LYS A 149 -3.40 -11.55 -6.20
C LYS A 149 -3.63 -11.38 -7.70
N LYS A 150 -4.88 -11.50 -8.16
CA LYS A 150 -5.21 -11.32 -9.59
C LYS A 150 -4.95 -9.89 -10.06
N ALA A 151 -5.27 -8.89 -9.26
CA ALA A 151 -5.04 -7.50 -9.59
C ALA A 151 -3.55 -7.19 -9.80
N ILE A 152 -2.68 -7.68 -8.89
CA ILE A 152 -1.21 -7.55 -9.06
C ILE A 152 -0.73 -8.35 -10.29
N LYS A 153 -1.28 -9.54 -10.53
CA LYS A 153 -0.93 -10.35 -11.70
C LYS A 153 -1.22 -9.58 -13.00
N VAL A 154 -2.40 -9.01 -13.15
CA VAL A 154 -2.76 -8.19 -14.31
C VAL A 154 -1.81 -7.00 -14.45
N ALA A 155 -1.49 -6.31 -13.35
CA ALA A 155 -0.54 -5.20 -13.38
C ALA A 155 0.84 -5.67 -13.84
N SER A 156 1.29 -6.87 -13.44
CA SER A 156 2.59 -7.43 -13.85
C SER A 156 2.67 -7.77 -15.36
N GLU A 157 1.54 -8.02 -15.99
CA GLU A 157 1.48 -8.30 -17.43
C GLU A 157 1.52 -7.03 -18.29
N ILE A 158 1.29 -5.85 -17.68
CA ILE A 158 1.19 -4.56 -18.38
C ILE A 158 2.36 -3.64 -18.01
N CYS A 159 2.66 -3.54 -16.70
CA CYS A 159 3.66 -2.62 -16.17
C CYS A 159 5.04 -3.28 -16.10
N VAL A 160 6.01 -2.77 -16.86
CA VAL A 160 7.39 -3.28 -16.89
C VAL A 160 8.13 -3.21 -15.53
N PHE A 161 7.61 -2.44 -14.59
CA PHE A 161 8.18 -2.26 -13.25
C PHE A 161 7.51 -3.13 -12.17
N THR A 162 6.66 -4.05 -12.59
CA THR A 162 5.88 -4.93 -11.70
C THR A 162 6.11 -6.38 -12.09
N ASN A 163 6.46 -7.22 -11.12
CA ASN A 163 6.54 -8.66 -11.34
C ASN A 163 5.40 -9.42 -10.65
N ASP A 164 5.35 -10.72 -10.84
CA ASP A 164 4.35 -11.63 -10.27
C ASP A 164 4.83 -12.39 -9.02
N ASN A 165 5.92 -11.96 -8.41
CA ASN A 165 6.32 -12.40 -7.07
C ASN A 165 5.48 -11.67 -6.02
N ILE A 166 4.26 -12.13 -5.83
CA ILE A 166 3.22 -11.44 -5.07
C ILE A 166 3.31 -11.84 -3.59
N LYS A 167 3.44 -10.83 -2.73
CA LYS A 167 3.27 -10.99 -1.28
C LYS A 167 1.92 -10.46 -0.85
N VAL A 168 1.30 -11.13 0.13
CA VAL A 168 -0.03 -10.80 0.65
C VAL A 168 -0.01 -10.81 2.17
N LEU A 169 -0.63 -9.80 2.77
CA LEU A 169 -0.92 -9.72 4.20
C LEU A 169 -2.39 -9.38 4.38
N LYS A 170 -2.99 -9.89 5.46
CA LYS A 170 -4.41 -9.68 5.74
C LYS A 170 -4.74 -9.56 7.22
N ILE A 171 -5.86 -8.93 7.49
CA ILE A 171 -6.52 -8.80 8.78
C ILE A 171 -8.00 -9.12 8.65
#